data_eb34327fd6fa1f142107898966fb4434
#
_entry.id   eb34327fd6fa1f142107898966fb4434
#
_cell.length_a   1.000
_cell.length_b   1.000
_cell.length_c   1.000
_cell.angle_alpha   90.00
_cell.angle_beta   90.00
_cell.angle_gamma   90.00
#
_symmetry.space_group_name_H-M   'P 1'
#
loop_
_entity.id
_entity.type
_entity.pdbx_description
1 polymer ?
#
loop_
_entity_poly.entity_id
_entity_poly.type
_entity_poly.pdbx_seq_one_letter_code
_entity_poly.pdbx_strand_id
1 'polypeptide(L)'
;MSEFCFPPQVNAQSEDFISHLKDQIVVLDSASLTGDVSVGIMSKVLNREFQVLGIGEQSHGTSEFFTARLLLINALATDRTLTKIGLEAPMAEVEKLNDYLESGREDLKAILRSFRLYGYECQEFVDLVEHVGRISKARGSDIRFFGFDMQSPFQSLQNLRESGVTSDIADSLKNLLHYYELLNNEVYNHSFNEADFTELKVLSDWVLGKLTTGPQTSALVRKCIRNYRQFILLNDPRYAHAQDVQSEIRDSLMAENVLAEVEAGKKLIILAHNAHLQRTPNIFSKSVGSFLLKKLGNGYQCIGLTTAGGTYTTFTPEAGRITDKNKVIRGDSTSFEYHFSKISQPVFYFKTAPLKRKVQGVRLPDRYRLLVYGLSDNQFFDGNLLDDFDYVLHIRQTSGNHSFYLK
;
A
#
# COMPACT_ATOMS: atom_id res chain seq x y z
N MET A 1 -47.01 -33.26 18.47
CA MET A 1 -46.23 -32.04 18.15
C MET A 1 -45.03 -32.51 17.34
N SER A 2 -45.07 -32.35 16.02
CA SER A 2 -44.01 -32.72 15.14
C SER A 2 -43.08 -31.52 14.96
N GLU A 3 -41.86 -31.61 15.46
CA GLU A 3 -40.80 -30.67 15.17
C GLU A 3 -40.42 -30.74 13.68
N PHE A 4 -40.72 -29.68 12.94
CA PHE A 4 -40.17 -29.48 11.61
C PHE A 4 -38.72 -29.03 11.73
N CYS A 5 -37.82 -29.98 11.56
CA CYS A 5 -36.40 -29.70 11.35
C CYS A 5 -36.22 -29.15 9.94
N PHE A 6 -36.01 -27.83 9.78
CA PHE A 6 -35.58 -27.27 8.51
C PHE A 6 -34.10 -27.55 8.34
N PRO A 7 -33.68 -28.21 7.24
CA PRO A 7 -32.27 -28.34 6.96
C PRO A 7 -31.67 -26.97 6.62
N PRO A 8 -30.40 -26.71 6.94
CA PRO A 8 -29.77 -25.43 6.71
C PRO A 8 -29.61 -25.19 5.20
N GLN A 9 -30.41 -24.30 4.62
CA GLN A 9 -30.25 -23.77 3.25
C GLN A 9 -28.90 -23.05 3.02
N VAL A 10 -28.12 -22.81 4.07
CA VAL A 10 -26.84 -22.10 4.03
C VAL A 10 -25.72 -22.90 3.34
N ASN A 11 -25.78 -24.24 3.33
CA ASN A 11 -24.68 -25.04 2.77
C ASN A 11 -24.70 -25.17 1.23
N ALA A 12 -25.85 -25.22 0.58
CA ALA A 12 -25.92 -25.44 -0.87
C ALA A 12 -25.42 -24.22 -1.67
N GLN A 13 -25.73 -23.02 -1.25
CA GLN A 13 -25.35 -21.79 -1.95
C GLN A 13 -23.85 -21.43 -1.82
N SER A 14 -23.21 -21.83 -0.70
CA SER A 14 -21.78 -21.65 -0.53
C SER A 14 -20.94 -22.62 -1.38
N GLU A 15 -21.46 -23.82 -1.65
CA GLU A 15 -20.84 -24.81 -2.54
C GLU A 15 -20.84 -24.34 -3.98
N ASP A 16 -21.86 -23.62 -4.41
CA ASP A 16 -21.96 -23.04 -5.76
C ASP A 16 -20.87 -22.00 -6.01
N PHE A 17 -20.63 -21.06 -5.06
CA PHE A 17 -19.56 -20.06 -5.20
C PHE A 17 -18.18 -20.71 -5.31
N ILE A 18 -17.88 -21.68 -4.41
CA ILE A 18 -16.59 -22.39 -4.40
C ILE A 18 -16.40 -23.19 -5.71
N SER A 19 -17.46 -23.85 -6.22
CA SER A 19 -17.40 -24.60 -7.47
C SER A 19 -17.02 -23.69 -8.64
N HIS A 20 -17.71 -22.55 -8.80
CA HIS A 20 -17.42 -21.58 -9.85
C HIS A 20 -16.02 -20.95 -9.71
N LEU A 21 -15.56 -20.72 -8.48
CA LEU A 21 -14.23 -20.20 -8.23
C LEU A 21 -13.14 -21.21 -8.64
N LYS A 22 -13.30 -22.51 -8.30
CA LYS A 22 -12.35 -23.57 -8.67
C LYS A 22 -12.09 -23.64 -10.18
N ASP A 23 -13.11 -23.36 -11.00
CA ASP A 23 -12.98 -23.33 -12.45
C ASP A 23 -12.22 -22.12 -12.99
N GLN A 24 -11.99 -21.10 -12.17
CA GLN A 24 -11.38 -19.82 -12.58
C GLN A 24 -9.98 -19.59 -12.01
N ILE A 25 -9.57 -20.41 -11.05
CA ILE A 25 -8.27 -20.22 -10.41
C ILE A 25 -7.12 -20.65 -11.32
N VAL A 26 -6.04 -19.88 -11.24
CA VAL A 26 -4.71 -20.21 -11.76
C VAL A 26 -3.85 -20.60 -10.55
N VAL A 27 -3.43 -21.85 -10.51
CA VAL A 27 -2.63 -22.38 -9.39
C VAL A 27 -1.18 -21.95 -9.55
N LEU A 28 -0.57 -21.50 -8.46
CA LEU A 28 0.83 -21.12 -8.40
C LEU A 28 1.60 -22.11 -7.51
N ASP A 29 2.90 -22.22 -7.76
CA ASP A 29 3.78 -23.06 -6.95
C ASP A 29 4.00 -22.43 -5.57
N SER A 30 3.44 -23.05 -4.53
CA SER A 30 3.55 -22.57 -3.15
C SER A 30 4.93 -22.81 -2.53
N ALA A 31 5.72 -23.74 -3.06
CA ALA A 31 7.06 -24.03 -2.56
C ALA A 31 8.09 -23.00 -3.10
N SER A 32 7.82 -22.43 -4.28
CA SER A 32 8.67 -21.42 -4.92
C SER A 32 7.83 -20.37 -5.65
N LEU A 33 7.21 -19.50 -4.90
CA LEU A 33 6.29 -18.48 -5.45
C LEU A 33 6.99 -17.55 -6.45
N THR A 34 8.25 -17.19 -6.21
CA THR A 34 9.07 -16.36 -7.11
C THR A 34 9.89 -17.17 -8.12
N GLY A 35 9.74 -18.48 -8.15
CA GLY A 35 10.45 -19.36 -9.10
C GLY A 35 9.92 -19.21 -10.52
N ASP A 36 10.72 -19.67 -11.50
CA ASP A 36 10.46 -19.52 -12.94
C ASP A 36 9.08 -20.03 -13.38
N VAL A 37 8.57 -21.08 -12.74
CA VAL A 37 7.24 -21.66 -13.04
C VAL A 37 6.15 -20.64 -12.73
N SER A 38 6.11 -20.13 -11.51
CA SER A 38 5.10 -19.14 -11.09
C SER A 38 5.23 -17.82 -11.86
N VAL A 39 6.45 -17.32 -12.06
CA VAL A 39 6.73 -16.14 -12.88
C VAL A 39 6.28 -16.35 -14.32
N GLY A 40 6.57 -17.50 -14.92
CA GLY A 40 6.15 -17.84 -16.28
C GLY A 40 4.62 -17.93 -16.43
N ILE A 41 3.92 -18.47 -15.44
CA ILE A 41 2.44 -18.48 -15.39
C ILE A 41 1.91 -17.05 -15.31
N MET A 42 2.37 -16.27 -14.33
CA MET A 42 1.89 -14.89 -14.12
C MET A 42 2.18 -13.99 -15.31
N SER A 43 3.31 -14.16 -15.99
CA SER A 43 3.66 -13.41 -17.21
C SER A 43 2.66 -13.60 -18.35
N LYS A 44 1.95 -14.76 -18.39
CA LYS A 44 0.95 -15.09 -19.40
C LYS A 44 -0.46 -14.64 -19.01
N VAL A 45 -0.80 -14.68 -17.72
CA VAL A 45 -2.18 -14.45 -17.26
C VAL A 45 -2.46 -13.00 -16.83
N LEU A 46 -1.41 -12.24 -16.43
CA LEU A 46 -1.54 -10.82 -16.10
C LEU A 46 -1.96 -10.02 -17.33
N ASN A 47 -2.98 -9.20 -17.16
CA ASN A 47 -3.29 -8.17 -18.16
C ASN A 47 -2.19 -7.10 -18.14
N ARG A 48 -1.73 -6.74 -19.33
CA ARG A 48 -0.67 -5.72 -19.52
C ARG A 48 -1.23 -4.39 -20.04
N GLU A 49 -2.54 -4.30 -20.25
CA GLU A 49 -3.22 -3.10 -20.71
C GLU A 49 -3.61 -2.20 -19.52
N PHE A 50 -2.62 -1.61 -18.88
CA PHE A 50 -2.80 -0.65 -17.78
C PHE A 50 -1.79 0.50 -17.90
N GLN A 51 -2.10 1.63 -17.27
CA GLN A 51 -1.17 2.73 -16.99
C GLN A 51 -0.66 2.63 -15.54
N VAL A 52 -1.58 2.32 -14.60
CA VAL A 52 -1.29 2.14 -13.18
C VAL A 52 -1.82 0.79 -12.73
N LEU A 53 -0.94 -0.05 -12.16
CA LEU A 53 -1.31 -1.32 -11.52
C LEU A 53 -1.10 -1.23 -10.01
N GLY A 54 -2.18 -1.28 -9.24
CA GLY A 54 -2.12 -1.43 -7.79
C GLY A 54 -1.83 -2.89 -7.41
N ILE A 55 -0.85 -3.13 -6.55
CA ILE A 55 -0.59 -4.43 -5.93
C ILE A 55 -0.72 -4.27 -4.43
N GLY A 56 -1.78 -4.86 -3.88
CA GLY A 56 -2.20 -4.65 -2.51
C GLY A 56 -1.40 -5.43 -1.47
N GLU A 57 -1.85 -5.33 -0.25
CA GLU A 57 -1.62 -6.22 0.88
C GLU A 57 -2.81 -6.12 1.82
N GLN A 58 -3.21 -7.24 2.39
CA GLN A 58 -4.35 -7.30 3.32
C GLN A 58 -3.96 -6.87 4.73
N SER A 59 -2.68 -6.93 5.04
CA SER A 59 -2.08 -6.53 6.32
C SER A 59 -0.67 -6.03 6.10
N HIS A 60 -0.28 -4.97 6.79
CA HIS A 60 1.12 -4.58 6.88
C HIS A 60 1.90 -5.66 7.67
N GLY A 61 3.18 -5.84 7.34
CA GLY A 61 4.05 -6.74 8.09
C GLY A 61 3.87 -8.25 7.79
N THR A 62 3.41 -8.62 6.60
CA THR A 62 3.26 -10.01 6.16
C THR A 62 4.31 -10.38 5.12
N SER A 63 5.14 -11.39 5.40
CA SER A 63 6.27 -11.82 4.58
C SER A 63 5.85 -12.25 3.17
N GLU A 64 4.83 -13.10 3.05
CA GLU A 64 4.40 -13.67 1.79
C GLU A 64 3.77 -12.62 0.85
N PHE A 65 3.28 -11.49 1.37
CA PHE A 65 2.80 -10.41 0.51
C PHE A 65 3.96 -9.69 -0.19
N PHE A 66 5.12 -9.54 0.44
CA PHE A 66 6.33 -9.07 -0.24
C PHE A 66 6.78 -10.05 -1.31
N THR A 67 6.73 -11.37 -1.02
CA THR A 67 7.04 -12.41 -1.99
C THR A 67 6.09 -12.38 -3.19
N ALA A 68 4.79 -12.17 -2.96
CA ALA A 68 3.79 -12.01 -4.02
C ALA A 68 4.02 -10.74 -4.87
N ARG A 69 4.40 -9.62 -4.23
CA ARG A 69 4.80 -8.39 -4.92
C ARG A 69 6.01 -8.63 -5.82
N LEU A 70 7.03 -9.35 -5.33
CA LEU A 70 8.19 -9.76 -6.14
C LEU A 70 7.80 -10.64 -7.33
N LEU A 71 6.93 -11.64 -7.14
CA LEU A 71 6.40 -12.46 -8.24
C LEU A 71 5.81 -11.59 -9.34
N LEU A 72 4.92 -10.64 -8.96
CA LEU A 72 4.20 -9.78 -9.91
C LEU A 72 5.14 -8.81 -10.63
N ILE A 73 6.11 -8.22 -9.92
CA ILE A 73 7.15 -7.39 -10.50
C ILE A 73 8.00 -8.19 -11.49
N ASN A 74 8.41 -9.42 -11.14
CA ASN A 74 9.15 -10.32 -12.02
C ASN A 74 8.36 -10.67 -13.29
N ALA A 75 7.07 -10.95 -13.14
CA ALA A 75 6.20 -11.24 -14.28
C ALA A 75 6.09 -10.07 -15.28
N LEU A 76 6.31 -8.84 -14.81
CA LEU A 76 6.30 -7.61 -15.61
C LEU A 76 7.73 -7.12 -15.97
N ALA A 77 8.78 -7.77 -15.47
CA ALA A 77 10.16 -7.31 -15.63
C ALA A 77 10.61 -7.16 -17.09
N THR A 78 10.04 -7.92 -18.02
CA THR A 78 10.35 -7.83 -19.46
C THR A 78 9.65 -6.67 -20.17
N ASP A 79 8.65 -6.05 -19.54
CA ASP A 79 7.93 -4.91 -20.09
C ASP A 79 8.74 -3.63 -19.90
N ARG A 80 9.39 -3.16 -20.97
CA ARG A 80 10.22 -1.95 -20.93
C ARG A 80 9.42 -0.66 -20.74
N THR A 81 8.10 -0.70 -20.83
CA THR A 81 7.25 0.44 -20.54
C THR A 81 7.01 0.62 -19.04
N LEU A 82 7.25 -0.42 -18.20
CA LEU A 82 7.25 -0.30 -16.75
C LEU A 82 8.48 0.49 -16.31
N THR A 83 8.29 1.69 -15.77
CA THR A 83 9.37 2.61 -15.41
C THR A 83 9.38 3.04 -13.96
N LYS A 84 8.27 2.84 -13.22
CA LYS A 84 8.16 3.33 -11.83
C LYS A 84 7.45 2.34 -10.93
N ILE A 85 7.88 2.31 -9.66
CA ILE A 85 7.20 1.62 -8.56
C ILE A 85 6.91 2.64 -7.46
N GLY A 86 5.63 2.91 -7.22
CA GLY A 86 5.16 3.79 -6.15
C GLY A 86 4.98 3.03 -4.84
N LEU A 87 5.26 3.70 -3.74
CA LEU A 87 5.11 3.17 -2.38
C LEU A 87 4.15 4.04 -1.59
N GLU A 88 3.27 3.43 -0.81
CA GLU A 88 2.50 4.10 0.25
C GLU A 88 3.49 4.50 1.37
N ALA A 89 4.34 5.47 1.06
CA ALA A 89 5.43 5.92 1.91
C ALA A 89 5.77 7.38 1.59
N PRO A 90 6.49 8.08 2.49
CA PRO A 90 6.79 9.49 2.36
C PRO A 90 7.55 9.83 1.08
N MET A 91 7.10 10.89 0.38
CA MET A 91 7.53 11.22 -0.97
C MET A 91 9.02 11.50 -1.11
N ALA A 92 9.61 12.24 -0.16
CA ALA A 92 11.00 12.65 -0.24
C ALA A 92 11.97 11.59 0.28
N GLU A 93 11.56 10.82 1.28
CA GLU A 93 12.33 9.71 1.85
C GLU A 93 12.52 8.58 0.83
N VAL A 94 11.49 8.27 0.04
CA VAL A 94 11.55 7.23 -1.00
C VAL A 94 12.55 7.57 -2.12
N GLU A 95 12.78 8.84 -2.42
CA GLU A 95 13.79 9.22 -3.44
C GLU A 95 15.20 8.70 -3.11
N LYS A 96 15.54 8.56 -1.83
CA LYS A 96 16.82 7.98 -1.39
C LYS A 96 17.03 6.54 -1.86
N LEU A 97 15.96 5.78 -2.13
CA LEU A 97 16.09 4.45 -2.71
C LEU A 97 16.71 4.51 -4.12
N ASN A 98 16.39 5.56 -4.88
CA ASN A 98 16.97 5.74 -6.21
C ASN A 98 18.44 6.07 -6.11
N ASP A 99 18.84 6.94 -5.17
CA ASP A 99 20.25 7.29 -4.91
C ASP A 99 21.05 6.05 -4.49
N TYR A 100 20.45 5.19 -3.64
CA TYR A 100 21.03 3.90 -3.27
C TYR A 100 21.21 2.98 -4.48
N LEU A 101 20.20 2.83 -5.34
CA LEU A 101 20.27 1.96 -6.51
C LEU A 101 21.29 2.44 -7.55
N GLU A 102 21.51 3.76 -7.66
CA GLU A 102 22.50 4.38 -8.54
C GLU A 102 23.92 4.25 -7.98
N SER A 103 24.13 4.55 -6.71
CA SER A 103 25.46 4.66 -6.09
C SER A 103 25.94 3.38 -5.38
N GLY A 104 25.02 2.63 -4.77
CA GLY A 104 25.30 1.49 -3.90
C GLY A 104 26.06 1.84 -2.61
N ARG A 105 26.15 3.12 -2.25
CA ARG A 105 27.02 3.61 -1.15
C ARG A 105 26.28 3.88 0.15
N GLU A 106 24.96 3.98 0.12
CA GLU A 106 24.16 4.32 1.27
C GLU A 106 23.72 3.07 2.05
N ASP A 107 23.45 3.22 3.34
CA ASP A 107 22.87 2.15 4.16
C ASP A 107 21.35 2.05 3.89
N LEU A 108 20.96 1.03 3.12
CA LEU A 108 19.56 0.80 2.77
C LEU A 108 18.67 0.66 4.01
N LYS A 109 19.16 0.01 5.08
CA LYS A 109 18.38 -0.12 6.32
C LYS A 109 18.16 1.24 7.01
N ALA A 110 19.14 2.13 6.95
CA ALA A 110 18.99 3.50 7.45
C ALA A 110 17.99 4.31 6.60
N ILE A 111 18.01 4.14 5.28
CA ILE A 111 17.00 4.74 4.40
C ILE A 111 15.60 4.25 4.77
N LEU A 112 15.38 2.94 4.93
CA LEU A 112 14.07 2.39 5.29
C LEU A 112 13.57 2.89 6.64
N ARG A 113 14.46 3.01 7.64
CA ARG A 113 14.12 3.61 8.94
C ARG A 113 13.71 5.08 8.84
N SER A 114 14.23 5.80 7.83
CA SER A 114 13.82 7.20 7.63
C SER A 114 12.36 7.35 7.18
N PHE A 115 11.74 6.28 6.66
CA PHE A 115 10.30 6.27 6.34
C PHE A 115 9.44 6.35 7.60
N ARG A 116 9.95 5.87 8.74
CA ARG A 116 9.23 5.78 10.02
C ARG A 116 7.94 4.95 9.89
N LEU A 117 8.00 3.91 9.06
CA LEU A 117 6.91 2.99 8.75
C LEU A 117 7.41 1.56 8.92
N TYR A 118 7.18 0.97 10.11
CA TYR A 118 7.73 -0.35 10.45
C TYR A 118 7.35 -1.46 9.44
N GLY A 119 6.25 -1.28 8.68
CA GLY A 119 5.85 -2.22 7.63
C GLY A 119 6.91 -2.38 6.53
N TYR A 120 7.70 -1.33 6.26
CA TYR A 120 8.81 -1.33 5.31
C TYR A 120 10.17 -1.64 5.95
N GLU A 121 10.28 -1.61 7.29
CA GLU A 121 11.51 -1.81 8.03
C GLU A 121 11.77 -3.30 8.27
N CYS A 122 11.90 -4.07 7.19
CA CYS A 122 12.04 -5.53 7.20
C CYS A 122 12.99 -6.03 6.11
N GLN A 123 13.48 -7.26 6.27
CA GLN A 123 14.40 -7.88 5.31
C GLN A 123 13.74 -8.10 3.95
N GLU A 124 12.47 -8.48 3.90
CA GLU A 124 11.71 -8.72 2.65
C GLU A 124 11.64 -7.47 1.78
N PHE A 125 11.56 -6.28 2.39
CA PHE A 125 11.56 -5.04 1.60
C PHE A 125 12.97 -4.67 1.13
N VAL A 126 14.01 -4.94 1.92
CA VAL A 126 15.41 -4.86 1.45
C VAL A 126 15.58 -5.72 0.21
N ASP A 127 15.16 -6.99 0.28
CA ASP A 127 15.28 -7.94 -0.83
C ASP A 127 14.51 -7.47 -2.08
N LEU A 128 13.34 -6.85 -1.90
CA LEU A 128 12.55 -6.28 -2.99
C LEU A 128 13.30 -5.12 -3.67
N VAL A 129 13.82 -4.17 -2.91
CA VAL A 129 14.56 -3.01 -3.47
C VAL A 129 15.80 -3.48 -4.24
N GLU A 130 16.59 -4.38 -3.66
CA GLU A 130 17.76 -4.94 -4.32
C GLU A 130 17.41 -5.72 -5.59
N HIS A 131 16.29 -6.45 -5.55
CA HIS A 131 15.82 -7.22 -6.70
C HIS A 131 15.39 -6.29 -7.85
N VAL A 132 14.67 -5.21 -7.56
CA VAL A 132 14.32 -4.19 -8.56
C VAL A 132 15.58 -3.58 -9.19
N GLY A 133 16.62 -3.31 -8.39
CA GLY A 133 17.92 -2.86 -8.89
C GLY A 133 18.56 -3.86 -9.85
N ARG A 134 18.51 -5.18 -9.53
CA ARG A 134 19.00 -6.23 -10.44
C ARG A 134 18.21 -6.29 -11.75
N ILE A 135 16.88 -6.21 -11.69
CA ILE A 135 16.02 -6.15 -12.89
C ILE A 135 16.37 -4.94 -13.75
N SER A 136 16.48 -3.76 -13.16
CA SER A 136 16.82 -2.52 -13.87
C SER A 136 18.14 -2.67 -14.63
N LYS A 137 19.19 -3.16 -13.98
CA LYS A 137 20.50 -3.42 -14.60
C LYS A 137 20.41 -4.45 -15.73
N ALA A 138 19.71 -5.57 -15.49
CA ALA A 138 19.61 -6.67 -16.48
C ALA A 138 18.87 -6.22 -17.76
N ARG A 139 17.87 -5.36 -17.64
CA ARG A 139 17.08 -4.86 -18.79
C ARG A 139 17.66 -3.62 -19.47
N GLY A 140 18.70 -3.01 -18.88
CA GLY A 140 19.33 -1.78 -19.39
C GLY A 140 18.37 -0.58 -19.40
N SER A 141 17.42 -0.53 -18.46
CA SER A 141 16.51 0.59 -18.30
C SER A 141 16.03 0.67 -16.85
N ASP A 142 16.08 1.87 -16.26
CA ASP A 142 15.79 2.07 -14.86
C ASP A 142 14.31 1.88 -14.53
N ILE A 143 14.07 1.25 -13.39
CA ILE A 143 12.80 1.32 -12.66
C ILE A 143 13.08 2.18 -11.43
N ARG A 144 12.40 3.33 -11.33
CA ARG A 144 12.57 4.24 -10.21
C ARG A 144 11.48 4.06 -9.16
N PHE A 145 11.84 4.21 -7.90
CA PHE A 145 10.86 4.30 -6.82
C PHE A 145 10.34 5.73 -6.68
N PHE A 146 9.09 5.86 -6.23
CA PHE A 146 8.52 7.13 -5.77
C PHE A 146 7.58 6.91 -4.59
N GLY A 147 7.60 7.82 -3.63
CA GLY A 147 6.60 7.86 -2.56
C GLY A 147 5.37 8.64 -3.04
N PHE A 148 4.19 8.24 -2.60
CA PHE A 148 2.97 8.99 -2.92
C PHE A 148 2.16 9.39 -1.67
N ASP A 149 2.64 9.09 -0.47
CA ASP A 149 2.04 9.52 0.79
C ASP A 149 2.74 10.76 1.36
N MET A 150 1.98 11.58 2.08
CA MET A 150 2.44 12.85 2.65
C MET A 150 2.57 12.81 4.18
N GLN A 151 2.59 11.65 4.81
CA GLN A 151 2.57 11.50 6.27
C GLN A 151 3.84 12.00 6.99
N SER A 152 4.95 12.21 6.29
CA SER A 152 6.19 12.73 6.86
C SER A 152 6.65 14.01 6.17
N PRO A 153 6.97 15.09 6.92
CA PRO A 153 7.54 16.32 6.37
C PRO A 153 9.06 16.34 6.42
N PHE A 154 9.71 15.45 7.17
CA PHE A 154 11.12 15.57 7.60
C PHE A 154 12.09 15.75 6.45
N GLN A 155 12.17 14.78 5.55
CA GLN A 155 13.10 14.82 4.43
C GLN A 155 12.75 15.94 3.45
N SER A 156 11.47 16.25 3.28
CA SER A 156 11.05 17.38 2.46
C SER A 156 11.57 18.71 3.00
N LEU A 157 11.43 18.97 4.29
CA LEU A 157 11.93 20.19 4.94
C LEU A 157 13.47 20.23 4.90
N GLN A 158 14.15 19.11 5.09
CA GLN A 158 15.60 19.02 4.99
C GLN A 158 16.08 19.36 3.57
N ASN A 159 15.50 18.74 2.55
CA ASN A 159 15.84 19.02 1.16
C ASN A 159 15.56 20.48 0.76
N LEU A 160 14.46 21.06 1.25
CA LEU A 160 14.14 22.46 1.01
C LEU A 160 15.18 23.38 1.67
N ARG A 161 15.62 23.09 2.89
CA ARG A 161 16.67 23.85 3.58
C ARG A 161 18.00 23.83 2.82
N GLU A 162 18.34 22.69 2.22
CA GLU A 162 19.58 22.47 1.47
C GLU A 162 19.51 22.94 0.01
N SER A 163 18.35 23.39 -0.47
CA SER A 163 18.14 23.78 -1.87
C SER A 163 18.68 25.15 -2.28
N GLY A 164 19.46 25.83 -1.40
CA GLY A 164 20.05 27.13 -1.69
C GLY A 164 19.10 28.31 -1.42
N VAL A 165 18.16 28.15 -0.48
CA VAL A 165 17.27 29.20 -0.01
C VAL A 165 18.01 30.26 0.80
N THR A 166 17.40 31.44 0.97
CA THR A 166 17.94 32.51 1.81
C THR A 166 18.04 32.10 3.29
N SER A 167 18.89 32.76 4.06
CA SER A 167 19.16 32.39 5.46
C SER A 167 17.90 32.44 6.35
N ASP A 168 17.04 33.42 6.15
CA ASP A 168 15.75 33.54 6.87
C ASP A 168 14.81 32.38 6.61
N ILE A 169 14.74 31.90 5.38
CA ILE A 169 13.98 30.69 5.02
C ILE A 169 14.65 29.43 5.60
N ALA A 170 15.98 29.32 5.51
CA ALA A 170 16.73 28.18 6.05
C ALA A 170 16.57 28.04 7.57
N ASP A 171 16.61 29.16 8.31
CA ASP A 171 16.40 29.20 9.75
C ASP A 171 14.95 28.82 10.11
N SER A 172 13.98 29.30 9.34
CA SER A 172 12.57 28.94 9.54
C SER A 172 12.31 27.46 9.29
N LEU A 173 12.91 26.88 8.24
CA LEU A 173 12.85 25.43 7.96
C LEU A 173 13.51 24.60 9.07
N LYS A 174 14.63 25.09 9.63
CA LYS A 174 15.28 24.46 10.79
C LYS A 174 14.37 24.46 12.02
N ASN A 175 13.68 25.58 12.29
CA ASN A 175 12.74 25.68 13.39
C ASN A 175 11.55 24.73 13.21
N LEU A 176 11.01 24.63 12.00
CA LEU A 176 9.95 23.66 11.68
C LEU A 176 10.41 22.23 11.89
N LEU A 177 11.61 21.85 11.42
CA LEU A 177 12.18 20.52 11.65
C LEU A 177 12.30 20.20 13.14
N HIS A 178 12.87 21.13 13.90
CA HIS A 178 13.02 20.96 15.36
C HIS A 178 11.67 20.81 16.06
N TYR A 179 10.67 21.60 15.69
CA TYR A 179 9.31 21.48 16.20
C TYR A 179 8.69 20.10 15.94
N TYR A 180 8.81 19.60 14.70
CA TYR A 180 8.30 18.26 14.36
C TYR A 180 9.08 17.14 15.06
N GLU A 181 10.38 17.29 15.30
CA GLU A 181 11.18 16.34 16.07
C GLU A 181 10.72 16.26 17.54
N LEU A 182 10.37 17.39 18.15
CA LEU A 182 9.84 17.44 19.52
C LEU A 182 8.47 16.77 19.65
N LEU A 183 7.59 16.95 18.66
CA LEU A 183 6.25 16.35 18.65
C LEU A 183 6.28 14.86 18.32
N ASN A 184 7.30 14.40 17.63
CA ASN A 184 7.37 13.06 17.07
C ASN A 184 8.26 12.13 17.88
N ASN A 185 8.14 12.16 19.21
CA ASN A 185 8.83 11.21 20.09
C ASN A 185 8.35 9.76 19.94
N GLU A 186 7.21 9.53 19.28
CA GLU A 186 6.69 8.21 18.94
C GLU A 186 6.48 8.10 17.44
N VAL A 187 6.84 6.96 16.87
CA VAL A 187 6.95 6.70 15.43
C VAL A 187 5.66 6.99 14.62
N TYR A 188 4.51 7.18 15.27
CA TYR A 188 3.20 7.28 14.63
C TYR A 188 2.21 8.27 15.27
N ASN A 189 2.60 9.03 16.29
CA ASN A 189 1.68 9.97 16.93
C ASN A 189 1.93 11.40 16.49
N HIS A 190 1.20 11.83 15.46
CA HIS A 190 1.05 13.24 15.11
C HIS A 190 -0.23 13.77 15.76
N SER A 191 -0.19 14.18 16.99
CA SER A 191 -1.30 14.92 17.60
C SER A 191 -0.90 16.38 17.76
N PHE A 192 -1.36 17.21 16.84
CA PHE A 192 -1.29 18.66 17.03
C PHE A 192 -2.50 19.10 17.83
N ASN A 193 -2.28 19.91 18.86
CA ASN A 193 -3.38 20.69 19.41
C ASN A 193 -3.65 21.91 18.50
N GLU A 194 -4.83 22.52 18.63
CA GLU A 194 -5.26 23.60 17.75
C GLU A 194 -4.37 24.85 17.84
N ALA A 195 -3.85 25.17 19.04
CA ALA A 195 -3.00 26.33 19.26
C ALA A 195 -1.64 26.14 18.59
N ASP A 196 -0.98 25.00 18.85
CA ASP A 196 0.32 24.66 18.27
C ASP A 196 0.24 24.60 16.74
N PHE A 197 -0.84 24.04 16.19
CA PHE A 197 -1.04 23.97 14.75
C PHE A 197 -1.24 25.36 14.13
N THR A 198 -1.91 26.27 14.82
CA THR A 198 -2.14 27.64 14.32
C THR A 198 -0.80 28.38 14.15
N GLU A 199 0.09 28.33 15.13
CA GLU A 199 1.42 28.93 15.04
C GLU A 199 2.27 28.28 13.96
N LEU A 200 2.28 26.94 13.93
CA LEU A 200 2.97 26.14 12.93
C LEU A 200 2.49 26.49 11.52
N LYS A 201 1.17 26.62 11.33
CA LYS A 201 0.58 26.94 10.04
C LYS A 201 0.99 28.33 9.54
N VAL A 202 1.02 29.33 10.40
CA VAL A 202 1.47 30.69 10.04
C VAL A 202 2.91 30.67 9.53
N LEU A 203 3.82 30.01 10.24
CA LEU A 203 5.21 29.87 9.80
C LEU A 203 5.32 29.06 8.50
N SER A 204 4.55 27.96 8.39
CA SER A 204 4.55 27.10 7.20
C SER A 204 4.03 27.84 5.97
N ASP A 205 2.93 28.58 6.09
CA ASP A 205 2.34 29.35 5.00
C ASP A 205 3.32 30.45 4.52
N TRP A 206 4.03 31.10 5.45
CA TRP A 206 5.06 32.08 5.12
C TRP A 206 6.22 31.43 4.33
N VAL A 207 6.78 30.32 4.83
CA VAL A 207 7.86 29.57 4.16
C VAL A 207 7.42 29.10 2.77
N LEU A 208 6.25 28.44 2.68
CA LEU A 208 5.70 27.97 1.42
C LEU A 208 5.42 29.09 0.43
N GLY A 209 4.97 30.26 0.90
CA GLY A 209 4.78 31.47 0.10
C GLY A 209 6.10 31.93 -0.52
N LYS A 210 7.17 32.00 0.26
CA LYS A 210 8.51 32.38 -0.23
C LYS A 210 9.09 31.37 -1.22
N LEU A 211 8.96 30.06 -0.92
CA LEU A 211 9.46 29.00 -1.80
C LEU A 211 8.72 28.93 -3.14
N THR A 212 7.44 29.28 -3.19
CA THR A 212 6.66 29.24 -4.45
C THR A 212 6.86 30.46 -5.33
N THR A 213 7.27 31.60 -4.78
CA THR A 213 7.56 32.84 -5.54
C THR A 213 9.01 32.92 -6.02
N GLY A 214 9.91 32.08 -5.47
CA GLY A 214 11.30 31.96 -5.89
C GLY A 214 11.50 31.13 -7.16
N PRO A 215 12.69 31.15 -7.77
CA PRO A 215 13.02 30.29 -8.90
C PRO A 215 13.00 28.84 -8.45
N GLN A 216 11.97 28.10 -8.88
CA GLN A 216 11.84 26.66 -8.62
C GLN A 216 12.73 25.87 -9.59
N THR A 217 13.92 25.49 -9.14
CA THR A 217 14.96 25.00 -10.04
C THR A 217 14.92 23.50 -10.26
N SER A 218 14.44 22.67 -9.30
CA SER A 218 14.49 21.22 -9.46
C SER A 218 13.13 20.53 -9.26
N ALA A 219 12.98 19.34 -9.89
CA ALA A 219 11.79 18.49 -9.71
C ALA A 219 11.65 18.05 -8.24
N LEU A 220 12.78 17.76 -7.58
CA LEU A 220 12.80 17.37 -6.16
C LEU A 220 12.26 18.50 -5.27
N VAL A 221 12.70 19.76 -5.47
CA VAL A 221 12.21 20.90 -4.70
C VAL A 221 10.70 21.07 -4.85
N ARG A 222 10.17 20.96 -6.08
CA ARG A 222 8.72 21.02 -6.32
C ARG A 222 7.97 19.89 -5.61
N LYS A 223 8.54 18.67 -5.60
CA LYS A 223 7.98 17.50 -4.90
C LYS A 223 7.96 17.75 -3.38
N CYS A 224 9.03 18.27 -2.81
CA CYS A 224 9.13 18.61 -1.38
C CYS A 224 8.13 19.70 -0.96
N ILE A 225 7.97 20.76 -1.77
CA ILE A 225 6.95 21.80 -1.52
C ILE A 225 5.54 21.20 -1.54
N ARG A 226 5.25 20.33 -2.50
CA ARG A 226 3.95 19.62 -2.60
C ARG A 226 3.72 18.77 -1.37
N ASN A 227 4.68 17.90 -1.03
CA ASN A 227 4.58 17.01 0.14
C ASN A 227 4.31 17.80 1.43
N TYR A 228 5.08 18.87 1.67
CA TYR A 228 4.93 19.66 2.89
C TYR A 228 3.58 20.39 2.94
N ARG A 229 3.11 20.93 1.82
CA ARG A 229 1.77 21.54 1.73
C ARG A 229 0.66 20.53 2.01
N GLN A 230 0.77 19.33 1.47
CA GLN A 230 -0.19 18.26 1.69
C GLN A 230 -0.14 17.74 3.13
N PHE A 231 1.05 17.66 3.74
CA PHE A 231 1.22 17.30 5.15
C PHE A 231 0.51 18.29 6.07
N ILE A 232 0.66 19.59 5.85
CA ILE A 232 -0.05 20.62 6.62
C ILE A 232 -1.58 20.49 6.44
N LEU A 233 -2.06 20.25 5.25
CA LEU A 233 -3.49 20.07 4.99
C LEU A 233 -4.05 18.83 5.70
N LEU A 234 -3.32 17.70 5.66
CA LEU A 234 -3.74 16.44 6.28
C LEU A 234 -3.84 16.56 7.81
N ASN A 235 -2.94 17.33 8.42
CA ASN A 235 -2.86 17.47 9.88
C ASN A 235 -3.62 18.70 10.43
N ASP A 236 -4.48 19.32 9.63
CA ASP A 236 -5.30 20.45 10.08
C ASP A 236 -6.29 19.98 11.16
N PRO A 237 -6.24 20.54 12.40
CA PRO A 237 -7.09 20.12 13.51
C PRO A 237 -8.59 20.18 13.23
N ARG A 238 -9.02 20.97 12.24
CA ARG A 238 -10.43 21.01 11.81
C ARG A 238 -10.94 19.66 11.36
N TYR A 239 -10.06 18.74 10.95
CA TYR A 239 -10.38 17.39 10.50
C TYR A 239 -10.10 16.33 11.58
N ALA A 240 -9.52 16.68 12.73
CA ALA A 240 -9.12 15.74 13.78
C ALA A 240 -10.26 14.87 14.32
N HIS A 241 -11.51 15.37 14.28
CA HIS A 241 -12.71 14.65 14.72
C HIS A 241 -13.59 14.14 13.57
N ALA A 242 -13.13 14.27 12.32
CA ALA A 242 -13.83 13.82 11.11
C ALA A 242 -12.91 12.83 10.38
N GLN A 243 -12.76 11.64 10.95
CA GLN A 243 -11.80 10.62 10.48
C GLN A 243 -12.08 10.18 9.04
N ASP A 244 -13.33 10.12 8.63
CA ASP A 244 -13.76 9.84 7.26
C ASP A 244 -13.33 10.95 6.29
N VAL A 245 -13.48 12.22 6.69
CA VAL A 245 -13.02 13.37 5.89
C VAL A 245 -11.50 13.39 5.77
N GLN A 246 -10.79 13.18 6.89
CA GLN A 246 -9.32 13.15 6.89
C GLN A 246 -8.79 12.01 6.02
N SER A 247 -9.40 10.83 6.10
CA SER A 247 -9.06 9.68 5.25
C SER A 247 -9.31 9.97 3.77
N GLU A 248 -10.45 10.62 3.42
CA GLU A 248 -10.74 10.99 2.02
C GLU A 248 -9.74 12.05 1.50
N ILE A 249 -9.38 13.02 2.31
CA ILE A 249 -8.34 14.01 1.97
C ILE A 249 -7.03 13.28 1.67
N ARG A 250 -6.56 12.39 2.57
CA ARG A 250 -5.32 11.62 2.38
C ARG A 250 -5.35 10.83 1.08
N ASP A 251 -6.38 10.04 0.85
CA ASP A 251 -6.49 9.18 -0.32
C ASP A 251 -6.61 9.98 -1.63
N SER A 252 -7.31 11.12 -1.62
CA SER A 252 -7.37 12.01 -2.78
C SER A 252 -6.00 12.60 -3.13
N LEU A 253 -5.24 13.06 -2.13
CA LEU A 253 -3.90 13.61 -2.32
C LEU A 253 -2.89 12.53 -2.75
N MET A 254 -2.99 11.31 -2.19
CA MET A 254 -2.20 10.17 -2.64
C MET A 254 -2.49 9.84 -4.11
N ALA A 255 -3.75 9.85 -4.52
CA ALA A 255 -4.12 9.64 -5.93
C ALA A 255 -3.58 10.74 -6.84
N GLU A 256 -3.62 12.01 -6.42
CA GLU A 256 -3.00 13.12 -7.15
C GLU A 256 -1.48 12.95 -7.31
N ASN A 257 -0.81 12.46 -6.27
CA ASN A 257 0.63 12.19 -6.32
C ASN A 257 0.96 11.06 -7.30
N VAL A 258 0.16 9.98 -7.32
CA VAL A 258 0.30 8.90 -8.31
C VAL A 258 0.06 9.43 -9.73
N LEU A 259 -1.01 10.21 -9.95
CA LEU A 259 -1.33 10.78 -11.26
C LEU A 259 -0.24 11.73 -11.78
N ALA A 260 0.46 12.42 -10.91
CA ALA A 260 1.59 13.28 -11.29
C ALA A 260 2.82 12.50 -11.80
N GLU A 261 2.89 11.20 -11.53
CA GLU A 261 3.96 10.31 -12.00
C GLU A 261 3.57 9.52 -13.28
N VAL A 262 2.30 9.61 -13.73
CA VAL A 262 1.84 8.96 -14.96
C VAL A 262 2.39 9.67 -16.19
N GLU A 263 3.01 8.90 -17.07
CA GLU A 263 3.58 9.37 -18.33
C GLU A 263 2.95 8.62 -19.51
N ALA A 264 2.75 9.33 -20.64
CA ALA A 264 2.18 8.74 -21.84
C ALA A 264 3.04 7.57 -22.35
N GLY A 265 2.41 6.43 -22.60
CA GLY A 265 3.09 5.22 -23.09
C GLY A 265 3.96 4.51 -22.06
N LYS A 266 3.98 4.97 -20.80
CA LYS A 266 4.67 4.32 -19.68
C LYS A 266 3.68 3.70 -18.72
N LYS A 267 4.17 2.73 -17.95
CA LYS A 267 3.43 2.02 -16.91
C LYS A 267 4.10 2.22 -15.56
N LEU A 268 3.30 2.24 -14.53
CA LEU A 268 3.78 2.21 -13.16
C LEU A 268 3.00 1.20 -12.32
N ILE A 269 3.65 0.69 -11.29
CA ILE A 269 3.05 -0.13 -10.24
C ILE A 269 2.96 0.75 -8.99
N ILE A 270 1.91 0.59 -8.19
CA ILE A 270 1.82 1.13 -6.84
C ILE A 270 1.61 0.01 -5.82
N LEU A 271 2.40 0.06 -4.74
CA LEU A 271 2.34 -0.89 -3.62
C LEU A 271 1.73 -0.17 -2.41
N ALA A 272 0.58 -0.65 -1.97
CA ALA A 272 -0.14 -0.08 -0.83
C ALA A 272 -1.01 -1.12 -0.13
N HIS A 273 -1.66 -0.73 0.97
CA HIS A 273 -2.68 -1.56 1.59
C HIS A 273 -3.91 -1.72 0.68
N ASN A 274 -4.58 -2.87 0.75
CA ASN A 274 -5.78 -3.18 -0.05
C ASN A 274 -6.84 -2.08 0.06
N ALA A 275 -7.05 -1.52 1.25
CA ALA A 275 -8.04 -0.47 1.49
C ALA A 275 -7.80 0.79 0.66
N HIS A 276 -6.55 1.11 0.35
CA HIS A 276 -6.21 2.24 -0.52
C HIS A 276 -6.35 1.92 -2.01
N LEU A 277 -6.21 0.66 -2.41
CA LEU A 277 -6.15 0.27 -3.83
C LEU A 277 -7.49 -0.20 -4.40
N GLN A 278 -8.48 -0.54 -3.57
CA GLN A 278 -9.77 -1.00 -4.04
C GLN A 278 -10.46 0.04 -4.95
N ARG A 279 -11.25 -0.45 -5.90
CA ARG A 279 -11.91 0.37 -6.95
C ARG A 279 -13.15 1.11 -6.46
N THR A 280 -13.71 0.64 -5.36
CA THR A 280 -14.89 1.23 -4.69
C THR A 280 -14.45 2.02 -3.46
N PRO A 281 -15.32 2.85 -2.88
CA PRO A 281 -15.06 3.39 -1.56
C PRO A 281 -14.82 2.28 -0.54
N ASN A 282 -13.87 2.50 0.38
CA ASN A 282 -13.64 1.59 1.50
C ASN A 282 -14.50 1.99 2.71
N ILE A 283 -14.35 1.27 3.82
CA ILE A 283 -15.09 1.54 5.06
C ILE A 283 -14.78 2.89 5.71
N PHE A 284 -13.68 3.53 5.34
CA PHE A 284 -13.26 4.82 5.90
C PHE A 284 -13.68 5.98 5.00
N SER A 285 -13.56 5.82 3.66
CA SER A 285 -13.80 6.89 2.69
C SER A 285 -13.66 6.39 1.24
N LYS A 286 -13.61 7.32 0.29
CA LYS A 286 -13.16 7.01 -1.08
C LYS A 286 -11.67 6.66 -1.04
N SER A 287 -11.33 5.56 -1.71
CA SER A 287 -9.96 5.04 -1.80
C SER A 287 -9.15 5.73 -2.91
N VAL A 288 -7.83 5.65 -2.83
CA VAL A 288 -6.89 6.01 -3.92
C VAL A 288 -7.33 5.34 -5.22
N GLY A 289 -7.64 4.03 -5.16
CA GLY A 289 -8.07 3.27 -6.33
C GLY A 289 -9.35 3.81 -6.96
N SER A 290 -10.33 4.26 -6.16
CA SER A 290 -11.55 4.87 -6.67
C SER A 290 -11.30 6.21 -7.38
N PHE A 291 -10.38 7.03 -6.88
CA PHE A 291 -9.95 8.27 -7.53
C PHE A 291 -9.19 8.00 -8.84
N LEU A 292 -8.27 7.02 -8.82
CA LEU A 292 -7.52 6.61 -10.02
C LEU A 292 -8.45 6.03 -11.09
N LEU A 293 -9.40 5.16 -10.70
CA LEU A 293 -10.41 4.62 -11.62
C LEU A 293 -11.24 5.72 -12.29
N LYS A 294 -11.67 6.71 -11.51
CA LYS A 294 -12.42 7.87 -12.04
C LYS A 294 -11.62 8.65 -13.09
N LYS A 295 -10.29 8.74 -12.95
CA LYS A 295 -9.41 9.53 -13.85
C LYS A 295 -8.90 8.73 -15.04
N LEU A 296 -8.55 7.46 -14.84
CA LEU A 296 -7.84 6.62 -15.81
C LEU A 296 -8.76 5.57 -16.47
N GLY A 297 -9.97 5.36 -15.93
CA GLY A 297 -10.86 4.30 -16.40
C GLY A 297 -10.16 2.94 -16.38
N ASN A 298 -10.19 2.21 -17.48
CA ASN A 298 -9.53 0.92 -17.62
C ASN A 298 -7.99 0.99 -17.56
N GLY A 299 -7.41 2.19 -17.59
CA GLY A 299 -5.98 2.39 -17.36
C GLY A 299 -5.54 2.15 -15.91
N TYR A 300 -6.47 2.11 -14.95
CA TYR A 300 -6.22 1.66 -13.59
C TYR A 300 -6.71 0.25 -13.40
N GLN A 301 -5.85 -0.61 -12.85
CA GLN A 301 -6.17 -1.97 -12.44
C GLN A 301 -5.55 -2.25 -11.08
N CYS A 302 -6.14 -3.19 -10.32
CA CYS A 302 -5.59 -3.56 -9.02
C CYS A 302 -5.74 -5.05 -8.70
N ILE A 303 -4.76 -5.55 -7.93
CA ILE A 303 -4.68 -6.93 -7.44
C ILE A 303 -4.79 -6.88 -5.92
N GLY A 304 -5.84 -7.48 -5.35
CA GLY A 304 -5.96 -7.70 -3.91
C GLY A 304 -5.14 -8.92 -3.49
N LEU A 305 -4.26 -8.76 -2.50
CA LEU A 305 -3.59 -9.89 -1.87
C LEU A 305 -4.35 -10.27 -0.61
N THR A 306 -4.65 -11.57 -0.44
CA THR A 306 -5.47 -12.09 0.66
C THR A 306 -4.86 -13.31 1.31
N THR A 307 -5.19 -13.57 2.59
CA THR A 307 -4.81 -14.80 3.30
C THR A 307 -5.96 -15.35 4.15
N ALA A 308 -6.05 -16.66 4.28
CA ALA A 308 -7.05 -17.31 5.14
C ALA A 308 -6.61 -17.39 6.60
N GLY A 309 -5.32 -17.33 6.88
CA GLY A 309 -4.80 -17.45 8.24
C GLY A 309 -3.28 -17.31 8.31
N GLY A 310 -2.74 -17.45 9.49
CA GLY A 310 -1.31 -17.32 9.75
C GLY A 310 -1.00 -16.25 10.79
N THR A 311 0.12 -15.56 10.59
CA THR A 311 0.55 -14.46 11.47
C THR A 311 1.01 -13.24 10.65
N TYR A 312 1.15 -12.12 11.31
CA TYR A 312 1.70 -10.88 10.76
C TYR A 312 2.49 -10.13 11.83
N THR A 313 3.39 -9.27 11.41
CA THR A 313 4.19 -8.40 12.26
C THR A 313 3.46 -7.09 12.52
N THR A 314 3.29 -6.74 13.78
CA THR A 314 2.75 -5.44 14.19
C THR A 314 3.18 -5.08 15.61
N PHE A 315 2.92 -3.83 16.03
CA PHE A 315 3.09 -3.43 17.42
C PHE A 315 2.09 -4.17 18.31
N THR A 316 2.59 -4.80 19.36
CA THR A 316 1.82 -5.59 20.31
C THR A 316 1.84 -4.87 21.67
N PRO A 317 0.72 -4.23 22.09
CA PRO A 317 0.68 -3.44 23.33
C PRO A 317 1.11 -4.21 24.57
N GLU A 318 0.69 -5.47 24.72
CA GLU A 318 1.02 -6.33 25.87
C GLU A 318 2.52 -6.64 25.96
N ALA A 319 3.20 -6.68 24.80
CA ALA A 319 4.65 -6.87 24.72
C ALA A 319 5.42 -5.53 24.76
N GLY A 320 4.74 -4.40 24.60
CA GLY A 320 5.36 -3.08 24.48
C GLY A 320 6.34 -2.96 23.31
N ARG A 321 6.20 -3.79 22.27
CA ARG A 321 7.12 -3.85 21.12
C ARG A 321 6.47 -4.47 19.88
N ILE A 322 7.16 -4.40 18.77
CA ILE A 322 6.80 -5.11 17.55
C ILE A 322 7.07 -6.62 17.72
N THR A 323 6.08 -7.43 17.34
CA THR A 323 6.17 -8.90 17.31
C THR A 323 5.64 -9.46 15.99
N ASP A 324 6.08 -10.66 15.61
CA ASP A 324 5.78 -11.34 14.33
C ASP A 324 4.74 -12.47 14.44
N LYS A 325 4.18 -12.69 15.63
CA LYS A 325 3.28 -13.83 15.93
C LYS A 325 1.83 -13.39 16.14
N ASN A 326 1.46 -12.21 15.67
CA ASN A 326 0.10 -11.73 15.81
C ASN A 326 -0.81 -12.52 14.88
N LYS A 327 -1.92 -13.05 15.41
CA LYS A 327 -2.78 -14.00 14.69
C LYS A 327 -3.65 -13.30 13.65
N VAL A 328 -3.65 -13.87 12.45
CA VAL A 328 -4.68 -13.65 11.46
C VAL A 328 -5.91 -14.46 11.87
N ILE A 329 -7.01 -13.80 12.27
CA ILE A 329 -8.24 -14.45 12.75
C ILE A 329 -8.90 -15.20 11.57
N ARG A 330 -9.36 -16.43 11.80
CA ARG A 330 -10.07 -17.17 10.76
C ARG A 330 -11.42 -16.52 10.47
N GLY A 331 -11.75 -16.37 9.19
CA GLY A 331 -13.06 -15.92 8.76
C GLY A 331 -14.17 -16.94 9.00
N ASP A 332 -15.39 -16.45 9.09
CA ASP A 332 -16.62 -17.27 9.09
C ASP A 332 -17.23 -17.34 7.68
N SER A 333 -18.39 -17.99 7.55
CA SER A 333 -19.05 -18.21 6.27
C SER A 333 -19.51 -16.94 5.55
N THR A 334 -19.46 -15.78 6.18
CA THR A 334 -19.76 -14.50 5.53
C THR A 334 -18.55 -13.89 4.83
N SER A 335 -17.31 -14.40 5.11
CA SER A 335 -16.08 -13.84 4.56
C SER A 335 -15.55 -14.62 3.35
N PHE A 336 -14.97 -13.89 2.40
CA PHE A 336 -14.32 -14.50 1.22
C PHE A 336 -13.19 -15.45 1.61
N GLU A 337 -12.38 -15.10 2.61
CA GLU A 337 -11.24 -15.92 3.05
C GLU A 337 -11.65 -17.27 3.64
N TYR A 338 -12.84 -17.36 4.26
CA TYR A 338 -13.40 -18.64 4.68
C TYR A 338 -13.63 -19.55 3.46
N HIS A 339 -14.26 -19.03 2.40
CA HIS A 339 -14.52 -19.78 1.18
C HIS A 339 -13.22 -20.15 0.45
N PHE A 340 -12.24 -19.22 0.40
CA PHE A 340 -10.93 -19.51 -0.17
C PHE A 340 -10.20 -20.61 0.60
N SER A 341 -10.36 -20.70 1.92
CA SER A 341 -9.75 -21.75 2.74
C SER A 341 -10.25 -23.16 2.40
N LYS A 342 -11.41 -23.31 1.72
CA LYS A 342 -11.98 -24.59 1.26
C LYS A 342 -11.36 -25.06 -0.05
N ILE A 343 -10.58 -24.25 -0.74
CA ILE A 343 -9.86 -24.61 -1.95
C ILE A 343 -8.60 -25.37 -1.55
N SER A 344 -8.31 -26.52 -2.17
CA SER A 344 -7.17 -27.37 -1.81
C SER A 344 -5.82 -26.73 -2.14
N GLN A 345 -5.76 -25.88 -3.15
CA GLN A 345 -4.57 -25.20 -3.60
C GLN A 345 -4.16 -24.11 -2.59
N PRO A 346 -2.92 -24.12 -2.08
CA PRO A 346 -2.49 -23.16 -1.07
C PRO A 346 -2.24 -21.75 -1.61
N VAL A 347 -1.89 -21.61 -2.89
CA VAL A 347 -1.69 -20.33 -3.56
C VAL A 347 -2.38 -20.36 -4.92
N PHE A 348 -3.24 -19.38 -5.15
CA PHE A 348 -3.93 -19.23 -6.42
C PHE A 348 -4.24 -17.76 -6.75
N TYR A 349 -4.38 -17.52 -8.05
CA TYR A 349 -4.77 -16.24 -8.63
C TYR A 349 -6.04 -16.41 -9.45
N PHE A 350 -6.89 -15.40 -9.48
CA PHE A 350 -8.04 -15.37 -10.38
C PHE A 350 -8.41 -13.94 -10.80
N LYS A 351 -9.12 -13.85 -11.94
CA LYS A 351 -9.72 -12.61 -12.43
C LYS A 351 -11.14 -12.49 -11.88
N THR A 352 -11.48 -11.33 -11.32
CA THR A 352 -12.79 -11.12 -10.67
C THR A 352 -13.93 -11.00 -11.69
N ALA A 353 -13.71 -10.29 -12.80
CA ALA A 353 -14.78 -10.05 -13.78
C ALA A 353 -15.34 -11.31 -14.44
N PRO A 354 -14.55 -12.34 -14.85
CA PRO A 354 -15.09 -13.62 -15.32
C PRO A 354 -15.87 -14.37 -14.25
N LEU A 355 -15.34 -14.39 -13.01
CA LEU A 355 -16.02 -15.05 -11.89
C LEU A 355 -17.34 -14.36 -11.57
N LYS A 356 -17.37 -13.04 -11.50
CA LYS A 356 -18.57 -12.25 -11.24
C LYS A 356 -19.71 -12.56 -12.21
N ARG A 357 -19.39 -12.75 -13.51
CA ARG A 357 -20.38 -13.16 -14.50
C ARG A 357 -20.95 -14.58 -14.27
N LYS A 358 -20.11 -15.51 -13.79
CA LYS A 358 -20.52 -16.89 -13.50
C LYS A 358 -21.38 -17.04 -12.26
N VAL A 359 -21.15 -16.19 -11.26
CA VAL A 359 -21.86 -16.21 -9.97
C VAL A 359 -23.09 -15.31 -9.90
N GLN A 360 -23.60 -14.86 -11.05
CA GLN A 360 -24.86 -14.11 -11.08
C GLN A 360 -26.01 -14.94 -10.50
N GLY A 361 -26.69 -14.40 -9.47
CA GLY A 361 -27.74 -15.11 -8.76
C GLY A 361 -27.26 -16.05 -7.65
N VAL A 362 -25.97 -16.24 -7.48
CA VAL A 362 -25.38 -16.95 -6.34
C VAL A 362 -25.20 -15.96 -5.18
N ARG A 363 -25.54 -16.38 -3.97
CA ARG A 363 -25.25 -15.59 -2.78
C ARG A 363 -23.73 -15.58 -2.54
N LEU A 364 -23.14 -14.41 -2.59
CA LEU A 364 -21.71 -14.19 -2.35
C LEU A 364 -21.43 -13.95 -0.87
N PRO A 365 -20.20 -14.18 -0.41
CA PRO A 365 -19.69 -13.55 0.82
C PRO A 365 -19.81 -12.03 0.71
N ASP A 366 -20.06 -11.37 1.82
CA ASP A 366 -20.26 -9.92 1.90
C ASP A 366 -19.23 -9.21 2.77
N ARG A 367 -18.20 -9.94 3.21
CA ARG A 367 -17.11 -9.42 4.04
C ARG A 367 -15.77 -9.95 3.59
N TYR A 368 -14.72 -9.17 3.79
CA TYR A 368 -13.33 -9.60 3.65
C TYR A 368 -12.43 -8.87 4.65
N ARG A 369 -11.21 -9.37 4.82
CA ARG A 369 -10.27 -8.86 5.83
C ARG A 369 -9.55 -7.62 5.34
N LEU A 370 -9.45 -6.63 6.23
CA LEU A 370 -8.55 -5.49 6.12
C LEU A 370 -7.86 -5.29 7.47
N LEU A 371 -6.56 -5.56 7.52
CA LEU A 371 -5.73 -5.37 8.72
C LEU A 371 -4.83 -4.16 8.50
N VAL A 372 -5.18 -3.07 9.13
CA VAL A 372 -4.34 -1.88 9.21
C VAL A 372 -3.26 -2.03 10.30
N TYR A 373 -2.58 -0.97 10.67
CA TYR A 373 -1.61 -0.99 11.77
C TYR A 373 -2.25 -1.37 13.12
N GLY A 374 -1.54 -2.17 13.90
CA GLY A 374 -1.93 -2.59 15.24
C GLY A 374 -2.67 -3.91 15.29
N LEU A 375 -3.04 -4.30 16.51
CA LEU A 375 -3.89 -5.46 16.76
C LEU A 375 -5.36 -5.06 16.61
N SER A 376 -6.15 -5.94 16.00
CA SER A 376 -7.58 -5.76 15.89
C SER A 376 -8.30 -7.07 16.13
N ASP A 377 -9.29 -7.05 17.02
CA ASP A 377 -10.23 -8.16 17.23
C ASP A 377 -11.23 -8.27 16.08
N ASN A 378 -11.55 -7.13 15.43
CA ASN A 378 -12.34 -7.10 14.21
C ASN A 378 -11.42 -6.92 13.00
N GLN A 379 -11.24 -7.99 12.23
CA GLN A 379 -10.42 -7.99 11.02
C GLN A 379 -11.25 -8.02 9.73
N PHE A 380 -12.59 -8.21 9.83
CA PHE A 380 -13.47 -8.36 8.69
C PHE A 380 -14.44 -7.19 8.56
N PHE A 381 -14.54 -6.68 7.36
CA PHE A 381 -15.37 -5.52 7.03
C PHE A 381 -16.27 -5.82 5.84
N ASP A 382 -17.42 -5.16 5.80
CA ASP A 382 -18.38 -5.29 4.72
C ASP A 382 -17.77 -4.82 3.40
N GLY A 383 -17.97 -5.60 2.33
CA GLY A 383 -17.46 -5.30 1.01
C GLY A 383 -17.60 -6.48 0.05
N ASN A 384 -17.49 -6.19 -1.23
CA ASN A 384 -17.51 -7.21 -2.27
C ASN A 384 -16.17 -7.26 -3.00
N LEU A 385 -15.34 -8.20 -2.63
CA LEU A 385 -14.00 -8.38 -3.17
C LEU A 385 -13.98 -8.49 -4.71
N LEU A 386 -15.08 -8.99 -5.34
CA LEU A 386 -15.19 -9.08 -6.79
C LEU A 386 -15.50 -7.73 -7.47
N ASP A 387 -15.97 -6.73 -6.72
CA ASP A 387 -16.16 -5.35 -7.19
C ASP A 387 -14.95 -4.49 -6.90
N ASP A 388 -14.28 -4.78 -5.79
CA ASP A 388 -13.22 -3.97 -5.23
C ASP A 388 -11.89 -4.15 -5.96
N PHE A 389 -11.63 -5.34 -6.54
CA PHE A 389 -10.38 -5.66 -7.23
C PHE A 389 -10.64 -6.26 -8.60
N ASP A 390 -9.72 -6.00 -9.55
CA ASP A 390 -9.74 -6.65 -10.88
C ASP A 390 -9.23 -8.09 -10.81
N TYR A 391 -8.32 -8.34 -9.85
CA TYR A 391 -7.66 -9.62 -9.64
C TYR A 391 -7.48 -9.88 -8.16
N VAL A 392 -7.43 -11.15 -7.78
CA VAL A 392 -7.08 -11.59 -6.43
C VAL A 392 -5.99 -12.63 -6.51
N LEU A 393 -4.96 -12.48 -5.67
CA LEU A 393 -3.98 -13.51 -5.38
C LEU A 393 -4.14 -13.91 -3.91
N HIS A 394 -4.50 -15.18 -3.70
CA HIS A 394 -4.72 -15.74 -2.37
C HIS A 394 -3.57 -16.63 -1.93
N ILE A 395 -3.11 -16.44 -0.70
CA ILE A 395 -2.10 -17.26 -0.03
C ILE A 395 -2.73 -17.81 1.24
N ARG A 396 -2.91 -19.13 1.33
CA ARG A 396 -3.68 -19.76 2.42
C ARG A 396 -3.14 -19.45 3.81
N GLN A 397 -1.82 -19.49 3.97
CA GLN A 397 -1.13 -19.28 5.24
C GLN A 397 0.01 -18.29 5.07
N THR A 398 0.11 -17.37 5.99
CA THR A 398 1.13 -16.33 6.00
C THR A 398 1.87 -16.29 7.33
N SER A 399 3.02 -15.64 7.32
CA SER A 399 3.88 -15.39 8.47
C SER A 399 4.20 -13.90 8.60
N GLY A 400 4.51 -13.49 9.82
CA GLY A 400 5.05 -12.15 10.07
C GLY A 400 6.38 -11.95 9.35
N ASN A 401 6.62 -10.75 8.83
CA ASN A 401 7.86 -10.41 8.16
C ASN A 401 9.05 -10.31 9.14
N HIS A 402 10.28 -10.36 8.61
CA HIS A 402 11.52 -10.23 9.38
C HIS A 402 11.85 -8.76 9.65
N SER A 403 11.05 -8.15 10.52
CA SER A 403 11.21 -6.76 10.92
C SER A 403 12.55 -6.52 11.61
N PHE A 404 13.16 -5.35 11.40
CA PHE A 404 14.39 -4.91 12.08
C PHE A 404 14.22 -4.75 13.60
N TYR A 405 13.00 -4.75 14.10
CA TYR A 405 12.67 -4.61 15.53
C TYR A 405 12.44 -5.94 16.26
N LEU A 406 12.52 -7.06 15.56
CA LEU A 406 12.46 -8.39 16.17
C LEU A 406 13.77 -8.68 16.89
N LYS A 407 13.65 -9.15 18.15
CA LYS A 407 14.77 -9.57 19.00
C LYS A 407 14.77 -11.08 19.17
#